data_89b44de63d9baf9c042b1b2989b875fc
#
_entry.id   89b44de63d9baf9c042b1b2989b875fc
#
_cell.length_a   1.000
_cell.length_b   1.000
_cell.length_c   1.000
_cell.angle_alpha   90.00
_cell.angle_beta   90.00
_cell.angle_gamma   90.00
#
_symmetry.space_group_name_H-M   'P 1'
#
loop_
_entity.id
_entity.type
_entity.pdbx_description
1 polymer ?
#
loop_
_entity_poly.entity_id
_entity_poly.type
_entity_poly.pdbx_seq_one_letter_code
_entity_poly.pdbx_strand_id
1 'polypeptide(L)'
;IVEAGTPSPWISRLFDEIGHKEIVANPRKLGAIYKSDNKTDERDAEMLARIGRFDPKLLHAIQHSSLKHQRDRKVVDAREALVGVRTKLINYVRSSLKSFGIFLPKGTSAATFAKITKEHLSDKDYLLFESAIQTIAELSERIKEAEKDIDALIEQDYPEALRLQAVAGVG
;
A
#
# COMPACT_ATOMS: atom_id res chain seq x y z
N ILE A 1 -15.68 21.79 -3.41
CA ILE A 1 -15.05 20.74 -4.24
C ILE A 1 -13.72 20.40 -3.60
N VAL A 2 -13.39 19.11 -3.53
CA VAL A 2 -12.14 18.56 -2.97
C VAL A 2 -11.54 17.63 -4.01
N GLU A 3 -10.24 17.70 -4.24
CA GLU A 3 -9.55 16.69 -5.04
C GLU A 3 -9.35 15.40 -4.22
N ALA A 4 -9.57 14.23 -4.85
CA ALA A 4 -9.34 12.97 -4.18
C ALA A 4 -7.84 12.76 -3.89
N GLY A 5 -7.52 12.62 -2.62
CA GLY A 5 -6.18 12.43 -2.09
C GLY A 5 -6.23 11.80 -0.70
N THR A 6 -5.09 11.66 -0.06
CA THR A 6 -4.99 11.04 1.26
C THR A 6 -5.92 11.65 2.32
N PRO A 7 -6.09 12.98 2.44
CA PRO A 7 -6.98 13.59 3.43
C PRO A 7 -8.43 13.67 2.98
N SER A 8 -8.75 13.49 1.69
CA SER A 8 -10.10 13.72 1.17
C SER A 8 -11.20 12.91 1.84
N PRO A 9 -11.01 11.63 2.28
CA PRO A 9 -12.05 10.91 2.99
C PRO A 9 -12.41 11.51 4.36
N TRP A 10 -11.42 12.09 5.04
CA TRP A 10 -11.65 12.79 6.31
C TRP A 10 -12.36 14.13 6.08
N ILE A 11 -11.90 14.89 5.08
CA ILE A 11 -12.50 16.18 4.71
C ILE A 11 -13.96 16.00 4.29
N SER A 12 -14.26 14.95 3.49
CA SER A 12 -15.64 14.60 3.10
C SER A 12 -16.55 14.42 4.32
N ARG A 13 -16.13 13.61 5.29
CA ARG A 13 -16.90 13.41 6.52
C ARG A 13 -17.10 14.69 7.32
N LEU A 14 -16.06 15.54 7.39
CA LEU A 14 -16.16 16.83 8.06
C LEU A 14 -17.20 17.72 7.39
N PHE A 15 -17.24 17.78 6.06
CA PHE A 15 -18.25 18.55 5.34
C PHE A 15 -19.66 18.01 5.57
N ASP A 16 -19.85 16.70 5.58
CA ASP A 16 -21.13 16.07 5.91
C ASP A 16 -21.58 16.45 7.33
N GLU A 17 -20.67 16.39 8.33
CA GLU A 17 -20.97 16.74 9.73
C GLU A 17 -21.40 18.19 9.91
N ILE A 18 -20.85 19.13 9.14
CA ILE A 18 -21.23 20.56 9.18
C ILE A 18 -22.33 20.93 8.18
N GLY A 19 -22.95 19.92 7.55
CA GLY A 19 -24.11 20.09 6.67
C GLY A 19 -23.81 20.64 5.28
N HIS A 20 -22.56 20.51 4.81
CA HIS A 20 -22.17 20.90 3.46
C HIS A 20 -22.14 19.65 2.55
N LYS A 21 -22.60 19.86 1.31
CA LYS A 21 -22.49 18.85 0.26
C LYS A 21 -21.22 19.10 -0.55
N GLU A 22 -20.27 18.19 -0.48
CA GLU A 22 -19.05 18.26 -1.25
C GLU A 22 -19.12 17.43 -2.53
N ILE A 23 -18.20 17.74 -3.44
CA ILE A 23 -17.91 16.95 -4.63
C ILE A 23 -16.44 16.55 -4.57
N VAL A 24 -16.17 15.24 -4.51
CA VAL A 24 -14.79 14.72 -4.53
C VAL A 24 -14.40 14.45 -5.98
N ALA A 25 -13.53 15.30 -6.51
CA ALA A 25 -13.09 15.24 -7.89
C ALA A 25 -12.03 14.15 -8.14
N ASN A 26 -12.10 13.46 -9.28
CA ASN A 26 -11.15 12.42 -9.66
C ASN A 26 -9.89 13.00 -10.32
N PRO A 27 -8.71 13.04 -9.66
CA PRO A 27 -7.51 13.65 -10.21
C PRO A 27 -7.00 13.00 -11.49
N ARG A 28 -7.22 11.70 -11.65
CA ARG A 28 -6.79 10.96 -12.86
C ARG A 28 -7.53 11.41 -14.12
N LYS A 29 -8.75 11.89 -13.97
CA LYS A 29 -9.55 12.42 -15.08
C LYS A 29 -9.30 13.90 -15.33
N LEU A 30 -8.99 14.63 -14.27
CA LEU A 30 -8.73 16.06 -14.34
C LEU A 30 -7.36 16.40 -14.96
N GLY A 31 -6.35 15.56 -14.73
CA GLY A 31 -5.00 15.77 -15.30
C GLY A 31 -4.93 15.84 -16.82
N ALA A 32 -5.97 15.36 -17.52
CA ALA A 32 -6.12 15.53 -18.97
C ALA A 32 -6.66 16.93 -19.34
N ILE A 33 -7.30 17.64 -18.41
CA ILE A 33 -7.97 18.93 -18.65
C ILE A 33 -7.00 20.08 -18.39
N TYR A 34 -6.10 19.97 -17.39
CA TYR A 34 -5.15 21.02 -17.09
C TYR A 34 -3.72 20.50 -16.86
N LYS A 35 -2.98 20.44 -17.94
CA LYS A 35 -1.52 20.40 -17.88
C LYS A 35 -1.05 21.85 -17.85
N SER A 36 -0.60 22.30 -16.68
CA SER A 36 0.02 23.64 -16.53
C SER A 36 1.49 23.46 -16.17
N ASP A 37 2.36 24.19 -16.86
CA ASP A 37 3.80 24.22 -16.57
C ASP A 37 4.13 24.90 -15.23
N ASN A 38 3.19 25.68 -14.68
CA ASN A 38 3.29 26.39 -13.41
C ASN A 38 2.23 25.90 -12.43
N LYS A 39 2.43 24.71 -11.87
CA LYS A 39 1.52 24.10 -10.92
C LYS A 39 1.71 24.69 -9.52
N THR A 40 0.62 25.26 -8.96
CA THR A 40 0.52 25.66 -7.55
C THR A 40 -0.82 25.24 -6.99
N ASP A 41 -0.88 24.96 -5.68
CA ASP A 41 -2.11 24.54 -5.00
C ASP A 41 -3.26 25.54 -5.18
N GLU A 42 -2.94 26.84 -5.19
CA GLU A 42 -3.92 27.93 -5.41
C GLU A 42 -4.55 27.85 -6.79
N ARG A 43 -3.74 27.62 -7.83
CA ARG A 43 -4.24 27.50 -9.21
C ARG A 43 -5.05 26.24 -9.41
N ASP A 44 -4.64 25.14 -8.79
CA ASP A 44 -5.38 23.88 -8.84
C ASP A 44 -6.74 24.04 -8.14
N ALA A 45 -6.79 24.71 -6.99
CA ALA A 45 -8.05 25.00 -6.30
C ALA A 45 -8.96 25.94 -7.11
N GLU A 46 -8.41 26.99 -7.71
CA GLU A 46 -9.16 27.90 -8.59
C GLU A 46 -9.74 27.16 -9.80
N MET A 47 -8.95 26.30 -10.44
CA MET A 47 -9.39 25.54 -11.60
C MET A 47 -10.50 24.56 -11.24
N LEU A 48 -10.38 23.86 -10.12
CA LEU A 48 -11.44 22.99 -9.59
C LEU A 48 -12.73 23.75 -9.35
N ALA A 49 -12.63 24.94 -8.77
CA ALA A 49 -13.79 25.80 -8.52
C ALA A 49 -14.45 26.26 -9.83
N ARG A 50 -13.67 26.63 -10.83
CA ARG A 50 -14.16 27.04 -12.18
C ARG A 50 -14.86 25.89 -12.89
N ILE A 51 -14.23 24.69 -12.92
CA ILE A 51 -14.82 23.51 -13.55
C ILE A 51 -16.13 23.15 -12.87
N GLY A 52 -16.16 23.11 -11.53
CA GLY A 52 -17.37 22.76 -10.79
C GLY A 52 -18.51 23.76 -10.93
N ARG A 53 -18.21 25.03 -11.17
CA ARG A 53 -19.22 26.06 -11.49
C ARG A 53 -19.74 25.96 -12.92
N PHE A 54 -18.90 25.55 -13.86
CA PHE A 54 -19.25 25.43 -15.26
C PHE A 54 -20.05 24.15 -15.54
N ASP A 55 -19.48 23.00 -15.21
CA ASP A 55 -20.12 21.69 -15.32
C ASP A 55 -19.55 20.70 -14.29
N PRO A 56 -20.27 20.43 -13.18
CA PRO A 56 -19.83 19.50 -12.15
C PRO A 56 -19.56 18.07 -12.67
N LYS A 57 -20.14 17.65 -13.79
CA LYS A 57 -19.93 16.33 -14.36
C LYS A 57 -18.50 16.12 -14.83
N LEU A 58 -17.82 17.20 -15.24
CA LEU A 58 -16.41 17.19 -15.65
C LEU A 58 -15.45 16.82 -14.50
N LEU A 59 -15.89 16.96 -13.25
CA LEU A 59 -15.11 16.56 -12.09
C LEU A 59 -15.02 15.03 -11.92
N HIS A 60 -15.84 14.28 -12.64
CA HIS A 60 -15.91 12.82 -12.55
C HIS A 60 -15.95 12.36 -11.08
N ALA A 61 -16.92 12.90 -10.34
CA ALA A 61 -17.04 12.69 -8.90
C ALA A 61 -16.89 11.24 -8.50
N ILE A 62 -16.13 11.01 -7.42
CA ILE A 62 -16.01 9.69 -6.79
C ILE A 62 -16.65 9.73 -5.41
N GLN A 63 -17.06 8.57 -4.93
CA GLN A 63 -17.51 8.39 -3.56
C GLN A 63 -16.45 7.64 -2.77
N HIS A 64 -16.18 8.09 -1.55
CA HIS A 64 -15.35 7.35 -0.61
C HIS A 64 -16.12 6.15 -0.05
N SER A 65 -15.41 5.05 0.16
CA SER A 65 -15.94 3.91 0.89
C SER A 65 -16.26 4.31 2.35
N SER A 66 -17.11 3.52 3.00
CA SER A 66 -17.43 3.76 4.42
C SER A 66 -16.19 3.80 5.31
N LEU A 67 -16.28 4.46 6.45
CA LEU A 67 -15.17 4.52 7.42
C LEU A 67 -14.74 3.12 7.88
N LYS A 68 -15.70 2.18 8.01
CA LYS A 68 -15.40 0.77 8.30
C LYS A 68 -14.50 0.18 7.22
N HIS A 69 -14.92 0.22 5.96
CA HIS A 69 -14.12 -0.32 4.85
C HIS A 69 -12.74 0.35 4.71
N GLN A 70 -12.65 1.67 5.00
CA GLN A 70 -11.37 2.37 5.00
C GLN A 70 -10.42 1.84 6.09
N ARG A 71 -10.95 1.53 7.29
CA ARG A 71 -10.19 0.96 8.40
C ARG A 71 -9.76 -0.47 8.09
N ASP A 72 -10.68 -1.29 7.60
CA ASP A 72 -10.42 -2.68 7.25
C ASP A 72 -9.32 -2.79 6.17
N ARG A 73 -9.38 -1.91 5.16
CA ARG A 73 -8.32 -1.82 4.15
C ARG A 73 -6.95 -1.50 4.77
N LYS A 74 -6.87 -0.74 5.87
CA LYS A 74 -5.59 -0.44 6.52
C LYS A 74 -4.91 -1.67 7.11
N VAL A 75 -5.65 -2.70 7.47
CA VAL A 75 -5.07 -3.98 7.90
C VAL A 75 -4.31 -4.62 6.73
N VAL A 76 -4.90 -4.63 5.55
CA VAL A 76 -4.26 -5.14 4.32
C VAL A 76 -3.07 -4.26 3.91
N ASP A 77 -3.24 -2.93 3.88
CA ASP A 77 -2.17 -1.98 3.54
C ASP A 77 -0.96 -2.14 4.48
N ALA A 78 -1.19 -2.39 5.77
CA ALA A 78 -0.12 -2.62 6.75
C ALA A 78 0.69 -3.89 6.43
N ARG A 79 0.00 -5.00 6.09
CA ARG A 79 0.66 -6.23 5.66
C ARG A 79 1.48 -6.01 4.39
N GLU A 80 0.96 -5.29 3.40
CA GLU A 80 1.69 -4.96 2.16
C GLU A 80 2.94 -4.12 2.45
N ALA A 81 2.86 -3.15 3.36
CA ALA A 81 4.00 -2.34 3.77
C ALA A 81 5.11 -3.20 4.39
N LEU A 82 4.76 -4.15 5.29
CA LEU A 82 5.72 -5.08 5.88
C LEU A 82 6.41 -5.95 4.82
N VAL A 83 5.64 -6.48 3.86
CA VAL A 83 6.19 -7.24 2.72
C VAL A 83 7.14 -6.40 1.89
N GLY A 84 6.79 -5.15 1.62
CA GLY A 84 7.63 -4.21 0.88
C GLY A 84 8.97 -3.95 1.57
N VAL A 85 8.98 -3.72 2.88
CA VAL A 85 10.20 -3.54 3.69
C VAL A 85 11.04 -4.81 3.69
N ARG A 86 10.44 -5.98 3.95
CA ARG A 86 11.14 -7.27 3.91
C ARG A 86 11.81 -7.50 2.55
N THR A 87 11.10 -7.25 1.48
CA THR A 87 11.63 -7.42 0.11
C THR A 87 12.83 -6.52 -0.15
N LYS A 88 12.78 -5.25 0.28
CA LYS A 88 13.92 -4.33 0.17
C LYS A 88 15.15 -4.84 0.93
N LEU A 89 14.98 -5.33 2.16
CA LEU A 89 16.08 -5.89 2.95
C LEU A 89 16.66 -7.16 2.32
N ILE A 90 15.82 -8.07 1.83
CA ILE A 90 16.27 -9.28 1.13
C ILE A 90 17.10 -8.91 -0.09
N ASN A 91 16.64 -7.94 -0.89
CA ASN A 91 17.35 -7.50 -2.08
C ASN A 91 18.69 -6.83 -1.73
N TYR A 92 18.73 -6.04 -0.66
CA TYR A 92 19.96 -5.46 -0.14
C TYR A 92 20.97 -6.55 0.22
N VAL A 93 20.59 -7.52 1.07
CA VAL A 93 21.50 -8.61 1.48
C VAL A 93 21.96 -9.40 0.28
N ARG A 94 21.04 -9.80 -0.64
CA ARG A 94 21.41 -10.54 -1.87
C ARG A 94 22.38 -9.77 -2.76
N SER A 95 22.15 -8.48 -2.93
CA SER A 95 23.02 -7.63 -3.77
C SER A 95 24.41 -7.50 -3.16
N SER A 96 24.49 -7.28 -1.84
CA SER A 96 25.74 -7.16 -1.12
C SER A 96 26.54 -8.48 -1.12
N LEU A 97 25.89 -9.61 -0.90
CA LEU A 97 26.55 -10.92 -0.98
C LEU A 97 27.15 -11.20 -2.35
N LYS A 98 26.46 -10.80 -3.43
CA LYS A 98 26.99 -10.93 -4.79
C LYS A 98 28.27 -10.13 -4.99
N SER A 99 28.42 -8.98 -4.36
CA SER A 99 29.67 -8.20 -4.46
C SER A 99 30.88 -8.89 -3.81
N PHE A 100 30.62 -9.85 -2.92
CA PHE A 100 31.64 -10.73 -2.33
C PHE A 100 31.77 -12.08 -3.06
N GLY A 101 31.08 -12.26 -4.20
CA GLY A 101 31.07 -13.54 -4.93
C GLY A 101 30.24 -14.64 -4.27
N ILE A 102 29.41 -14.29 -3.28
CA ILE A 102 28.58 -15.26 -2.54
C ILE A 102 27.17 -15.28 -3.15
N PHE A 103 26.72 -16.47 -3.54
CA PHE A 103 25.42 -16.67 -4.15
C PHE A 103 24.58 -17.60 -3.29
N LEU A 104 23.42 -17.14 -2.84
CA LEU A 104 22.48 -17.97 -2.11
C LEU A 104 21.85 -19.03 -3.03
N PRO A 105 21.45 -20.20 -2.48
CA PRO A 105 20.81 -21.26 -3.24
C PRO A 105 19.60 -20.76 -4.05
N LYS A 106 19.41 -21.38 -5.24
CA LYS A 106 18.20 -21.11 -6.05
C LYS A 106 16.96 -21.57 -5.28
N GLY A 107 15.86 -20.82 -5.43
CA GLY A 107 14.60 -21.14 -4.74
C GLY A 107 14.50 -20.64 -3.29
N THR A 108 15.51 -19.92 -2.79
CA THR A 108 15.41 -19.25 -1.47
C THR A 108 14.23 -18.29 -1.46
N SER A 109 13.15 -18.67 -0.79
CA SER A 109 11.94 -17.86 -0.62
C SER A 109 12.14 -16.76 0.42
N ALA A 110 11.25 -15.76 0.45
CA ALA A 110 11.27 -14.73 1.47
C ALA A 110 11.05 -15.30 2.89
N ALA A 111 10.21 -16.33 3.03
CA ALA A 111 9.93 -16.98 4.31
C ALA A 111 11.11 -17.79 4.86
N THR A 112 11.92 -18.38 3.98
CA THR A 112 13.06 -19.20 4.37
C THR A 112 14.39 -18.45 4.33
N PHE A 113 14.37 -17.18 3.89
CA PHE A 113 15.57 -16.40 3.59
C PHE A 113 16.54 -16.34 4.80
N ALA A 114 16.04 -15.95 5.96
CA ALA A 114 16.88 -15.79 7.15
C ALA A 114 17.56 -17.10 7.56
N LYS A 115 16.81 -18.23 7.55
CA LYS A 115 17.33 -19.55 7.87
C LYS A 115 18.40 -19.98 6.88
N ILE A 116 18.11 -19.96 5.59
CA ILE A 116 19.03 -20.41 4.53
C ILE A 116 20.29 -19.53 4.51
N THR A 117 20.16 -18.23 4.69
CA THR A 117 21.30 -17.30 4.72
C THR A 117 22.20 -17.62 5.92
N LYS A 118 21.65 -17.88 7.10
CA LYS A 118 22.42 -18.28 8.27
C LYS A 118 23.17 -19.60 8.09
N GLU A 119 22.53 -20.59 7.44
CA GLU A 119 23.15 -21.88 7.17
C GLU A 119 24.21 -21.85 6.06
N HIS A 120 24.12 -20.88 5.15
CA HIS A 120 24.97 -20.83 3.96
C HIS A 120 26.19 -19.91 4.10
N LEU A 121 26.13 -18.93 4.99
CA LEU A 121 27.23 -17.98 5.20
C LEU A 121 28.24 -18.51 6.23
N SER A 122 29.51 -18.10 6.07
CA SER A 122 30.48 -18.19 7.15
C SER A 122 30.09 -17.27 8.31
N ASP A 123 30.53 -17.57 9.53
CA ASP A 123 30.25 -16.72 10.70
C ASP A 123 30.68 -15.27 10.48
N LYS A 124 31.82 -15.06 9.78
CA LYS A 124 32.36 -13.75 9.46
C LYS A 124 31.45 -12.98 8.51
N ASP A 125 30.96 -13.62 7.45
CA ASP A 125 30.06 -12.99 6.49
C ASP A 125 28.67 -12.78 7.09
N TYR A 126 28.19 -13.72 7.91
CA TYR A 126 26.92 -13.58 8.61
C TYR A 126 26.89 -12.35 9.51
N LEU A 127 27.93 -12.11 10.29
CA LEU A 127 28.03 -10.94 11.20
C LEU A 127 27.86 -9.61 10.45
N LEU A 128 28.29 -9.52 9.17
CA LEU A 128 28.10 -8.30 8.38
C LEU A 128 26.62 -7.97 8.12
N PHE A 129 25.78 -8.98 8.06
CA PHE A 129 24.37 -8.87 7.70
C PHE A 129 23.42 -9.31 8.82
N GLU A 130 23.93 -9.67 9.98
CA GLU A 130 23.15 -10.26 11.08
C GLU A 130 21.92 -9.45 11.42
N SER A 131 22.07 -8.14 11.63
CA SER A 131 20.95 -7.25 11.96
C SER A 131 19.87 -7.24 10.86
N ALA A 132 20.28 -7.20 9.58
CA ALA A 132 19.33 -7.23 8.49
C ALA A 132 18.62 -8.60 8.37
N ILE A 133 19.36 -9.70 8.58
CA ILE A 133 18.80 -11.07 8.53
C ILE A 133 17.83 -11.31 9.68
N GLN A 134 18.14 -10.85 10.88
CA GLN A 134 17.24 -10.91 12.04
C GLN A 134 15.97 -10.09 11.79
N THR A 135 16.10 -8.87 11.30
CA THR A 135 14.93 -8.05 10.93
C THR A 135 14.06 -8.72 9.86
N ILE A 136 14.66 -9.40 8.87
CA ILE A 136 13.90 -10.18 7.86
C ILE A 136 13.12 -11.32 8.52
N ALA A 137 13.70 -12.00 9.50
CA ALA A 137 13.01 -13.06 10.26
C ALA A 137 11.81 -12.51 11.05
N GLU A 138 12.03 -11.43 11.81
CA GLU A 138 10.97 -10.74 12.56
C GLU A 138 9.83 -10.25 11.67
N LEU A 139 10.16 -9.61 10.54
CA LEU A 139 9.17 -9.17 9.56
C LEU A 139 8.37 -10.35 9.01
N SER A 140 9.00 -11.51 8.82
CA SER A 140 8.31 -12.70 8.32
C SER A 140 7.28 -13.24 9.31
N GLU A 141 7.58 -13.21 10.61
CA GLU A 141 6.60 -13.58 11.65
C GLU A 141 5.47 -12.55 11.76
N ARG A 142 5.79 -11.25 11.75
CA ARG A 142 4.76 -10.19 11.77
C ARG A 142 3.84 -10.24 10.54
N ILE A 143 4.36 -10.59 9.38
CA ILE A 143 3.54 -10.78 8.18
C ILE A 143 2.58 -11.95 8.35
N LYS A 144 3.02 -13.07 8.93
CA LYS A 144 2.13 -14.21 9.22
C LYS A 144 1.04 -13.85 10.24
N GLU A 145 1.35 -13.04 11.25
CA GLU A 145 0.36 -12.53 12.20
C GLU A 145 -0.67 -11.65 11.48
N ALA A 146 -0.21 -10.70 10.67
CA ALA A 146 -1.10 -9.85 9.87
C ALA A 146 -1.97 -10.63 8.88
N GLU A 147 -1.46 -11.73 8.31
CA GLU A 147 -2.24 -12.64 7.46
C GLU A 147 -3.38 -13.30 8.23
N LYS A 148 -3.15 -13.75 9.46
CA LYS A 148 -4.21 -14.30 10.33
C LYS A 148 -5.27 -13.25 10.67
N ASP A 149 -4.85 -12.00 10.92
CA ASP A 149 -5.79 -10.91 11.20
C ASP A 149 -6.67 -10.60 9.98
N ILE A 150 -6.09 -10.65 8.77
CA ILE A 150 -6.82 -10.50 7.51
C ILE A 150 -7.79 -11.67 7.31
N ASP A 151 -7.37 -12.92 7.55
CA ASP A 151 -8.23 -14.09 7.43
C ASP A 151 -9.43 -14.00 8.39
N ALA A 152 -9.19 -13.62 9.64
CA ALA A 152 -10.25 -13.41 10.64
C ALA A 152 -11.23 -12.28 10.21
N LEU A 153 -10.70 -11.19 9.66
CA LEU A 153 -11.51 -10.08 9.14
C LEU A 153 -12.38 -10.54 7.96
N ILE A 154 -11.84 -11.36 7.06
CA ILE A 154 -12.57 -11.91 5.90
C ILE A 154 -13.69 -12.83 6.38
N GLU A 155 -13.40 -13.75 7.29
CA GLU A 155 -14.39 -14.69 7.82
C GLU A 155 -15.55 -13.98 8.52
N GLN A 156 -15.24 -12.94 9.29
CA GLN A 156 -16.23 -12.21 10.09
C GLN A 156 -17.06 -11.22 9.27
N ASP A 157 -16.42 -10.43 8.42
CA ASP A 157 -17.03 -9.25 7.80
C ASP A 157 -17.22 -9.36 6.28
N TYR A 158 -16.49 -10.28 5.62
CA TYR A 158 -16.47 -10.40 4.15
C TYR A 158 -16.52 -11.86 3.66
N PRO A 159 -17.44 -12.70 4.18
CA PRO A 159 -17.46 -14.14 3.83
C PRO A 159 -17.64 -14.39 2.32
N GLU A 160 -18.21 -13.45 1.58
CA GLU A 160 -18.30 -13.52 0.12
C GLU A 160 -16.93 -13.47 -0.57
N ALA A 161 -15.91 -12.86 0.05
CA ALA A 161 -14.56 -12.81 -0.52
C ALA A 161 -13.92 -14.20 -0.59
N LEU A 162 -14.31 -15.13 0.29
CA LEU A 162 -13.84 -16.53 0.24
C LEU A 162 -14.24 -17.21 -1.08
N ARG A 163 -15.37 -16.82 -1.67
CA ARG A 163 -15.80 -17.35 -2.98
C ARG A 163 -14.89 -16.90 -4.11
N LEU A 164 -14.27 -15.73 -3.98
CA LEU A 164 -13.35 -15.20 -4.99
C LEU A 164 -12.03 -15.97 -5.02
N GLN A 165 -11.59 -16.53 -3.89
CA GLN A 165 -10.39 -17.37 -3.82
C GLN A 165 -10.51 -18.65 -4.66
N ALA A 166 -11.74 -19.12 -4.92
CA ALA A 166 -11.98 -20.28 -5.79
C ALA A 166 -11.81 -19.96 -7.29
N VAL A 167 -11.68 -18.67 -7.65
CA VAL A 167 -11.50 -18.23 -9.04
C VAL A 167 -10.02 -18.24 -9.39
N ALA A 168 -9.64 -18.98 -10.42
CA ALA A 168 -8.24 -19.04 -10.87
C ALA A 168 -7.71 -17.63 -11.21
N GLY A 169 -6.58 -17.25 -10.59
CA GLY A 169 -5.94 -15.95 -10.77
C GLY A 169 -6.43 -14.85 -9.83
N VAL A 170 -7.35 -15.16 -8.91
CA VAL A 170 -7.76 -14.30 -7.80
C VAL A 170 -7.23 -14.95 -6.53
N GLY A 171 -6.21 -14.37 -5.90
CA GLY A 171 -5.59 -14.92 -4.69
C GLY A 171 -4.42 -14.09 -4.25
#